data_ea6ddf27cc6c49f0e5f6c2b377d32d2a
#
_entry.id   ea6ddf27cc6c49f0e5f6c2b377d32d2a
#
_cell.length_a   1.000
_cell.length_b   1.000
_cell.length_c   1.000
_cell.angle_alpha   90.00
_cell.angle_beta   90.00
_cell.angle_gamma   90.00
#
_symmetry.space_group_name_H-M   'P 1'
#
loop_
_entity.id
_entity.type
_entity.pdbx_description
1 polymer ?
#
loop_
_entity_poly.entity_id
_entity_poly.type
_entity_poly.pdbx_seq_one_letter_code
_entity_poly.pdbx_strand_id
1 'polypeptide(L)'
;MNGVSSAEFAVDMGFSIKRLIFLEKVAVESLVALGGLNADERETLISWTGEALGEVRMSFRGETFVTRALRNPGIRGCPICLREDAMSIEGPSTAAMVMRGDWQLRNVNLCVQHEHPLVELWKVNYPVERYDFGERLKEIADHILVGAFDRPSQTPTAYDLWLDKRLGTGIDTTWLKDQTLF
;
A
#
# COMPACT_ATOMS: atom_id res chain seq x y z
N MET A 1 7.07 11.95 -11.63
CA MET A 1 5.80 11.52 -12.27
C MET A 1 5.66 12.28 -13.58
N ASN A 2 5.14 11.61 -14.63
CA ASN A 2 5.05 12.18 -15.98
C ASN A 2 3.89 13.17 -16.18
N GLY A 3 3.27 13.66 -15.11
CA GLY A 3 2.16 14.64 -15.16
C GLY A 3 0.81 14.09 -15.63
N VAL A 4 0.69 12.77 -15.79
CA VAL A 4 -0.56 12.08 -16.15
C VAL A 4 -1.11 11.29 -14.97
N SER A 5 -2.44 11.12 -14.90
CA SER A 5 -3.08 10.25 -13.91
C SER A 5 -2.74 8.77 -14.14
N SER A 6 -2.92 7.95 -13.10
CA SER A 6 -2.71 6.49 -13.24
C SER A 6 -3.62 5.87 -14.30
N ALA A 7 -4.82 6.43 -14.47
CA ALA A 7 -5.77 5.96 -15.48
C ALA A 7 -5.31 6.29 -16.91
N GLU A 8 -4.86 7.53 -17.16
CA GLU A 8 -4.30 7.96 -18.43
C GLU A 8 -3.04 7.15 -18.78
N PHE A 9 -2.12 7.01 -17.83
CA PHE A 9 -0.93 6.19 -18.00
C PHE A 9 -1.29 4.74 -18.41
N ALA A 10 -2.27 4.12 -17.76
CA ALA A 10 -2.69 2.77 -18.10
C ALA A 10 -3.26 2.67 -19.52
N VAL A 11 -4.04 3.68 -19.94
CA VAL A 11 -4.58 3.74 -21.32
C VAL A 11 -3.45 3.88 -22.35
N ASP A 12 -2.49 4.78 -22.09
CA ASP A 12 -1.33 4.99 -22.99
C ASP A 12 -0.47 3.71 -23.11
N MET A 13 -0.42 2.92 -22.03
CA MET A 13 0.29 1.63 -22.00
C MET A 13 -0.55 0.46 -22.50
N GLY A 14 -1.77 0.70 -23.00
CA GLY A 14 -2.62 -0.31 -23.64
C GLY A 14 -3.39 -1.22 -22.71
N PHE A 15 -3.54 -0.85 -21.43
CA PHE A 15 -4.38 -1.60 -20.47
C PHE A 15 -5.30 -0.68 -19.66
N SER A 16 -6.25 -1.27 -18.95
CA SER A 16 -7.15 -0.53 -18.05
C SER A 16 -6.63 -0.57 -16.62
N ILE A 17 -6.53 0.58 -15.96
CA ILE A 17 -6.18 0.66 -14.53
C ILE A 17 -7.13 -0.18 -13.66
N LYS A 18 -8.41 -0.27 -14.01
CA LYS A 18 -9.40 -1.12 -13.33
C LYS A 18 -8.99 -2.60 -13.38
N ARG A 19 -8.53 -3.09 -14.53
CA ARG A 19 -8.05 -4.47 -14.67
C ARG A 19 -6.81 -4.73 -13.83
N LEU A 20 -5.93 -3.74 -13.73
CA LEU A 20 -4.75 -3.84 -12.87
C LEU A 20 -5.14 -3.89 -11.37
N ILE A 21 -6.07 -3.04 -10.92
CA ILE A 21 -6.59 -3.05 -9.55
C ILE A 21 -7.19 -4.41 -9.16
N PHE A 22 -7.79 -5.11 -10.14
CA PHE A 22 -8.36 -6.45 -9.93
C PHE A 22 -7.39 -7.60 -10.28
N LEU A 23 -6.10 -7.30 -10.51
CA LEU A 23 -5.04 -8.25 -10.84
C LEU A 23 -5.38 -9.14 -12.06
N GLU A 24 -6.06 -8.60 -13.06
CA GLU A 24 -6.25 -9.35 -14.30
C GLU A 24 -4.88 -9.69 -14.92
N LYS A 25 -4.66 -10.98 -15.19
CA LYS A 25 -3.37 -11.52 -15.62
C LYS A 25 -2.73 -10.72 -16.74
N VAL A 26 -3.49 -10.39 -17.78
CA VAL A 26 -2.98 -9.65 -18.96
C VAL A 26 -2.50 -8.24 -18.57
N ALA A 27 -3.22 -7.54 -17.69
CA ALA A 27 -2.82 -6.20 -17.25
C ALA A 27 -1.55 -6.23 -16.38
N VAL A 28 -1.44 -7.24 -15.51
CA VAL A 28 -0.23 -7.46 -14.70
C VAL A 28 0.97 -7.80 -15.58
N GLU A 29 0.82 -8.71 -16.53
CA GLU A 29 1.89 -9.07 -17.46
C GLU A 29 2.35 -7.89 -18.32
N SER A 30 1.42 -7.04 -18.77
CA SER A 30 1.75 -5.80 -19.48
C SER A 30 2.55 -4.85 -18.61
N LEU A 31 2.14 -4.63 -17.37
CA LEU A 31 2.87 -3.77 -16.41
C LEU A 31 4.27 -4.31 -16.14
N VAL A 32 4.41 -5.62 -15.90
CA VAL A 32 5.68 -6.30 -15.67
C VAL A 32 6.62 -6.14 -16.85
N ALA A 33 6.12 -6.36 -18.07
CA ALA A 33 6.90 -6.22 -19.30
C ALA A 33 7.36 -4.78 -19.54
N LEU A 34 6.48 -3.80 -19.35
CA LEU A 34 6.78 -2.37 -19.49
C LEU A 34 7.76 -1.87 -18.43
N GLY A 35 7.62 -2.36 -17.20
CA GLY A 35 8.53 -2.03 -16.09
C GLY A 35 9.87 -2.75 -16.14
N GLY A 36 10.04 -3.73 -17.03
CA GLY A 36 11.25 -4.55 -17.10
C GLY A 36 11.50 -5.39 -15.85
N LEU A 37 10.42 -5.73 -15.10
CA LEU A 37 10.53 -6.45 -13.85
C LEU A 37 10.93 -7.91 -14.09
N ASN A 38 11.89 -8.39 -13.30
CA ASN A 38 12.24 -9.81 -13.27
C ASN A 38 11.20 -10.65 -12.49
N ALA A 39 11.39 -11.98 -12.44
CA ALA A 39 10.43 -12.89 -11.82
C ALA A 39 10.24 -12.63 -10.32
N ASP A 40 11.32 -12.35 -9.57
CA ASP A 40 11.29 -12.13 -8.12
C ASP A 40 10.62 -10.78 -7.78
N GLU A 41 10.91 -9.74 -8.57
CA GLU A 41 10.26 -8.43 -8.45
C GLU A 41 8.77 -8.51 -8.74
N ARG A 42 8.39 -9.28 -9.78
CA ARG A 42 6.99 -9.57 -10.10
C ARG A 42 6.29 -10.29 -8.95
N GLU A 43 6.90 -11.34 -8.40
CA GLU A 43 6.34 -12.08 -7.28
C GLU A 43 6.18 -11.20 -6.04
N THR A 44 7.19 -10.40 -5.74
CA THR A 44 7.15 -9.42 -4.65
C THR A 44 6.00 -8.43 -4.85
N LEU A 45 5.86 -7.83 -6.04
CA LEU A 45 4.78 -6.90 -6.37
C LEU A 45 3.40 -7.54 -6.15
N ILE A 46 3.19 -8.75 -6.66
CA ILE A 46 1.93 -9.48 -6.51
C ILE A 46 1.66 -9.82 -5.04
N SER A 47 2.69 -10.24 -4.30
CA SER A 47 2.54 -10.60 -2.89
C SER A 47 2.02 -9.44 -2.01
N TRP A 48 2.36 -8.20 -2.36
CA TRP A 48 1.86 -6.99 -1.72
C TRP A 48 0.52 -6.50 -2.26
N THR A 49 -0.07 -7.25 -3.18
CA THR A 49 -1.39 -6.95 -3.74
C THR A 49 -2.36 -8.06 -3.34
N GLY A 50 -3.51 -7.71 -2.78
CA GLY A 50 -4.46 -8.73 -2.31
C GLY A 50 -5.09 -9.50 -3.48
N GLU A 51 -4.78 -10.80 -3.60
CA GLU A 51 -5.37 -11.71 -4.58
C GLU A 51 -6.61 -12.40 -4.00
N ALA A 52 -7.70 -12.43 -4.78
CA ALA A 52 -8.95 -13.05 -4.34
C ALA A 52 -8.83 -14.58 -4.27
N LEU A 53 -9.16 -15.17 -3.12
CA LEU A 53 -9.31 -16.60 -2.89
C LEU A 53 -10.81 -16.92 -2.72
N GLY A 54 -11.54 -16.95 -3.82
CA GLY A 54 -13.00 -17.08 -3.82
C GLY A 54 -13.70 -15.78 -3.42
N GLU A 55 -14.90 -15.88 -2.83
CA GLU A 55 -15.78 -14.72 -2.63
C GLU A 55 -15.41 -13.85 -1.42
N VAL A 56 -14.95 -14.46 -0.34
CA VAL A 56 -14.80 -13.78 0.97
C VAL A 56 -13.38 -13.76 1.52
N ARG A 57 -12.42 -14.36 0.81
CA ARG A 57 -11.03 -14.45 1.25
C ARG A 57 -10.08 -13.86 0.23
N MET A 58 -8.92 -13.43 0.70
CA MET A 58 -7.83 -12.91 -0.12
C MET A 58 -6.50 -13.44 0.40
N SER A 59 -5.59 -13.73 -0.52
CA SER A 59 -4.17 -13.95 -0.21
C SER A 59 -3.44 -12.61 -0.19
N PHE A 60 -2.56 -12.44 0.78
CA PHE A 60 -1.72 -11.25 0.90
C PHE A 60 -0.47 -11.62 1.71
N ARG A 61 0.72 -11.43 1.14
CA ARG A 61 1.99 -11.80 1.76
C ARG A 61 2.05 -13.26 2.24
N GLY A 62 1.48 -14.19 1.46
CA GLY A 62 1.40 -15.60 1.83
C GLY A 62 0.35 -15.96 2.89
N GLU A 63 -0.33 -14.97 3.43
CA GLU A 63 -1.37 -15.15 4.45
C GLU A 63 -2.77 -15.09 3.85
N THR A 64 -3.72 -15.74 4.49
CA THR A 64 -5.14 -15.69 4.09
C THR A 64 -5.90 -14.73 4.99
N PHE A 65 -6.56 -13.75 4.38
CA PHE A 65 -7.39 -12.73 5.06
C PHE A 65 -8.82 -12.77 4.58
N VAL A 66 -9.75 -12.28 5.41
CA VAL A 66 -11.09 -11.95 4.92
C VAL A 66 -11.01 -10.69 4.04
N THR A 67 -11.77 -10.66 2.94
CA THR A 67 -11.74 -9.57 1.95
C THR A 67 -11.85 -8.17 2.58
N ARG A 68 -12.69 -8.01 3.61
CA ARG A 68 -12.87 -6.73 4.32
C ARG A 68 -11.66 -6.26 5.12
N ALA A 69 -10.67 -7.13 5.38
CA ALA A 69 -9.44 -6.75 6.07
C ALA A 69 -8.52 -5.92 5.19
N LEU A 70 -8.59 -6.09 3.87
CA LEU A 70 -7.78 -5.39 2.87
C LEU A 70 -8.57 -4.32 2.11
N ARG A 71 -9.80 -4.61 1.73
CA ARG A 71 -10.64 -3.69 0.96
C ARG A 71 -11.28 -2.63 1.85
N ASN A 72 -10.51 -1.59 2.16
CA ASN A 72 -10.98 -0.45 2.94
C ASN A 72 -11.26 0.74 2.01
N PRO A 73 -12.41 1.43 2.13
CA PRO A 73 -12.67 2.67 1.38
C PRO A 73 -11.79 3.84 1.81
N GLY A 74 -11.31 3.85 3.04
CA GLY A 74 -10.35 4.84 3.55
C GLY A 74 -8.92 4.35 3.34
N ILE A 75 -8.11 5.17 2.70
CA ILE A 75 -6.67 4.93 2.55
C ILE A 75 -5.94 5.56 3.73
N ARG A 76 -5.12 4.76 4.38
CA ARG A 76 -4.36 5.17 5.57
C ARG A 76 -2.87 5.14 5.28
N GLY A 77 -2.12 5.91 6.06
CA GLY A 77 -0.66 5.93 5.95
C GLY A 77 0.00 6.65 7.12
N CYS A 78 1.31 6.56 7.18
CA CYS A 78 2.14 7.32 8.09
C CYS A 78 2.57 8.64 7.43
N PRO A 79 2.13 9.81 7.92
CA PRO A 79 2.48 11.10 7.31
C PRO A 79 3.99 11.39 7.42
N ILE A 80 4.65 10.86 8.45
CA ILE A 80 6.09 11.04 8.63
C ILE A 80 6.87 10.29 7.55
N CYS A 81 6.52 9.03 7.25
CA CYS A 81 7.11 8.29 6.13
C CYS A 81 6.98 9.07 4.81
N LEU A 82 5.76 9.53 4.50
CA LEU A 82 5.49 10.26 3.26
C LEU A 82 6.26 11.58 3.18
N ARG A 83 6.42 12.28 4.30
CA ARG A 83 7.22 13.50 4.39
C ARG A 83 8.71 13.23 4.19
N GLU A 84 9.25 12.18 4.80
CA GLU A 84 10.63 11.75 4.58
C GLU A 84 10.87 11.35 3.11
N ASP A 85 9.96 10.60 2.51
CA ASP A 85 10.03 10.26 1.09
C ASP A 85 10.09 11.52 0.22
N ALA A 86 9.20 12.49 0.49
CA ALA A 86 9.17 13.76 -0.27
C ALA A 86 10.47 14.55 -0.18
N MET A 87 11.17 14.44 0.96
CA MET A 87 12.43 15.14 1.23
C MET A 87 13.66 14.33 0.80
N SER A 88 13.49 13.08 0.36
CA SER A 88 14.61 12.18 0.00
C SER A 88 15.31 12.56 -1.31
N ILE A 89 14.69 13.40 -2.12
CA ILE A 89 15.22 13.93 -3.37
C ILE A 89 15.38 15.44 -3.27
N GLU A 90 16.13 16.02 -4.20
CA GLU A 90 16.39 17.45 -4.22
C GLU A 90 15.09 18.25 -4.38
N GLY A 91 14.67 18.92 -3.32
CA GLY A 91 13.39 19.62 -3.18
C GLY A 91 12.21 18.70 -2.84
N PRO A 92 11.20 19.23 -2.15
CA PRO A 92 10.00 18.46 -1.80
C PRO A 92 9.27 17.93 -3.04
N SER A 93 9.06 16.62 -3.13
CA SER A 93 8.42 16.01 -4.29
C SER A 93 7.40 14.95 -3.90
N THR A 94 6.17 15.14 -4.34
CA THR A 94 5.11 14.11 -4.23
C THR A 94 5.43 12.86 -5.03
N ALA A 95 6.28 12.97 -6.07
CA ALA A 95 6.70 11.83 -6.88
C ALA A 95 7.57 10.82 -6.12
N ALA A 96 8.21 11.26 -5.02
CA ALA A 96 8.99 10.38 -4.16
C ALA A 96 8.15 9.71 -3.07
N MET A 97 6.95 10.22 -2.77
CA MET A 97 6.08 9.63 -1.74
C MET A 97 5.62 8.23 -2.14
N VAL A 98 5.83 7.24 -1.27
CA VAL A 98 5.50 5.83 -1.51
C VAL A 98 4.51 5.33 -0.47
N MET A 99 3.38 4.79 -0.96
CA MET A 99 2.42 4.09 -0.10
C MET A 99 2.95 2.69 0.24
N ARG A 100 3.03 2.35 1.54
CA ARG A 100 3.49 1.02 1.98
C ARG A 100 2.36 0.01 1.88
N GLY A 101 2.70 -1.20 1.44
CA GLY A 101 1.73 -2.27 1.17
C GLY A 101 0.98 -2.74 2.42
N ASP A 102 1.63 -2.77 3.57
CA ASP A 102 1.07 -3.17 4.86
C ASP A 102 -0.03 -2.22 5.36
N TRP A 103 0.00 -0.93 4.99
CA TRP A 103 -0.99 0.05 5.43
C TRP A 103 -2.42 -0.24 4.95
N GLN A 104 -2.55 -1.08 3.91
CA GLN A 104 -3.88 -1.50 3.44
C GLN A 104 -4.58 -2.47 4.39
N LEU A 105 -3.84 -3.15 5.27
CA LEU A 105 -4.41 -4.04 6.27
C LEU A 105 -5.04 -3.27 7.42
N ARG A 106 -6.30 -3.58 7.76
CA ARG A 106 -7.00 -2.93 8.86
C ARG A 106 -6.33 -3.10 10.21
N ASN A 107 -5.65 -4.22 10.40
CA ASN A 107 -4.99 -4.56 11.66
C ASN A 107 -3.64 -3.87 11.85
N VAL A 108 -3.06 -3.32 10.78
CA VAL A 108 -1.89 -2.45 10.88
C VAL A 108 -2.38 -1.06 11.22
N ASN A 109 -2.19 -0.64 12.47
CA ASN A 109 -2.67 0.65 12.98
C ASN A 109 -1.55 1.61 13.33
N LEU A 110 -0.32 1.13 13.33
CA LEU A 110 0.85 1.88 13.74
C LEU A 110 1.98 1.71 12.72
N CYS A 111 2.67 2.78 12.39
CA CYS A 111 3.97 2.72 11.74
C CYS A 111 5.03 2.42 12.81
N VAL A 112 5.59 1.22 12.77
CA VAL A 112 6.61 0.78 13.75
C VAL A 112 7.87 1.65 13.67
N GLN A 113 8.26 2.06 12.45
CA GLN A 113 9.45 2.89 12.22
C GLN A 113 9.35 4.26 12.92
N HIS A 114 8.18 4.89 12.90
CA HIS A 114 7.99 6.24 13.43
C HIS A 114 7.17 6.28 14.73
N GLU A 115 6.78 5.09 15.23
CA GLU A 115 5.89 5.01 16.41
C GLU A 115 4.65 5.90 16.25
N HIS A 116 4.16 6.03 15.02
CA HIS A 116 3.10 6.95 14.66
C HIS A 116 1.84 6.20 14.23
N PRO A 117 0.65 6.51 14.76
CA PRO A 117 -0.59 5.92 14.31
C PRO A 117 -0.80 6.14 12.82
N LEU A 118 -1.26 5.12 12.08
CA LEU A 118 -1.70 5.32 10.71
C LEU A 118 -2.97 6.18 10.71
N VAL A 119 -2.93 7.28 9.95
CA VAL A 119 -4.06 8.21 9.82
C VAL A 119 -4.79 7.99 8.49
N GLU A 120 -6.10 8.27 8.45
CA GLU A 120 -6.83 8.31 7.18
C GLU A 120 -6.35 9.52 6.39
N LEU A 121 -5.76 9.25 5.22
CA LEU A 121 -5.24 10.26 4.31
C LEU A 121 -6.35 10.76 3.37
N TRP A 122 -7.16 9.83 2.82
CA TRP A 122 -8.34 10.11 2.04
C TRP A 122 -9.34 8.96 2.08
N LYS A 123 -10.57 9.25 1.69
CA LYS A 123 -11.65 8.27 1.57
C LYS A 123 -12.44 8.53 0.30
N VAL A 124 -12.38 7.59 -0.63
CA VAL A 124 -13.09 7.66 -1.91
C VAL A 124 -13.75 6.32 -2.20
N ASN A 125 -15.01 6.34 -2.58
CA ASN A 125 -15.77 5.10 -2.83
C ASN A 125 -15.42 4.44 -4.16
N TYR A 126 -15.11 5.24 -5.18
CA TYR A 126 -14.78 4.74 -6.51
C TYR A 126 -13.33 4.23 -6.57
N PRO A 127 -13.10 2.93 -6.88
CA PRO A 127 -11.75 2.34 -6.77
C PRO A 127 -10.68 3.01 -7.64
N VAL A 128 -11.00 3.40 -8.87
CA VAL A 128 -10.02 4.03 -9.77
C VAL A 128 -9.50 5.34 -9.19
N GLU A 129 -10.37 6.18 -8.66
CA GLU A 129 -9.98 7.42 -8.00
C GLU A 129 -9.29 7.18 -6.66
N ARG A 130 -9.71 6.15 -5.91
CA ARG A 130 -9.13 5.79 -4.61
C ARG A 130 -7.68 5.39 -4.74
N TYR A 131 -7.34 4.59 -5.75
CA TYR A 131 -6.01 4.07 -5.98
C TYR A 131 -5.17 4.90 -6.96
N ASP A 132 -5.65 6.09 -7.34
CA ASP A 132 -4.81 7.07 -8.02
C ASP A 132 -3.93 7.82 -7.01
N PHE A 133 -2.98 7.10 -6.44
CA PHE A 133 -2.12 7.61 -5.37
C PHE A 133 -1.38 8.88 -5.79
N GLY A 134 -1.00 8.98 -7.06
CA GLY A 134 -0.33 10.16 -7.58
C GLY A 134 -1.14 11.44 -7.42
N GLU A 135 -2.41 11.41 -7.86
CA GLU A 135 -3.29 12.57 -7.75
C GLU A 135 -3.71 12.83 -6.29
N ARG A 136 -4.05 11.75 -5.55
CA ARG A 136 -4.45 11.91 -4.13
C ARG A 136 -3.33 12.48 -3.26
N LEU A 137 -2.09 12.02 -3.44
CA LEU A 137 -0.94 12.56 -2.70
C LEU A 137 -0.66 14.03 -3.05
N LYS A 138 -0.82 14.44 -4.31
CA LYS A 138 -0.71 15.86 -4.70
C LYS A 138 -1.72 16.72 -3.97
N GLU A 139 -2.97 16.29 -3.85
CA GLU A 139 -4.04 17.05 -3.19
C GLU A 139 -3.75 17.32 -1.71
N ILE A 140 -3.07 16.40 -1.04
CA ILE A 140 -2.79 16.48 0.40
C ILE A 140 -1.34 16.79 0.73
N ALA A 141 -0.49 17.01 -0.27
CA ALA A 141 0.96 17.17 -0.08
C ALA A 141 1.32 18.27 0.92
N ASP A 142 0.72 19.44 0.79
CA ASP A 142 0.97 20.57 1.69
C ASP A 142 0.62 20.21 3.14
N HIS A 143 -0.49 19.50 3.37
CA HIS A 143 -0.88 19.03 4.70
C HIS A 143 0.11 18.02 5.29
N ILE A 144 0.67 17.13 4.45
CA ILE A 144 1.71 16.18 4.86
C ILE A 144 2.99 16.96 5.24
N LEU A 145 3.43 17.88 4.39
CA LEU A 145 4.67 18.63 4.56
C LEU A 145 4.66 19.51 5.81
N VAL A 146 3.52 20.15 6.12
CA VAL A 146 3.38 20.99 7.31
C VAL A 146 3.01 20.20 8.59
N GLY A 147 2.87 18.87 8.50
CA GLY A 147 2.54 18.03 9.65
C GLY A 147 1.08 18.10 10.13
N ALA A 148 0.15 18.52 9.28
CA ALA A 148 -1.27 18.65 9.66
C ALA A 148 -1.91 17.30 10.04
N PHE A 149 -1.36 16.19 9.55
CA PHE A 149 -1.79 14.83 9.86
C PHE A 149 -1.08 14.22 11.08
N ASP A 150 -0.07 14.89 11.64
CA ASP A 150 0.73 14.32 12.71
C ASP A 150 -0.13 14.07 13.96
N ARG A 151 0.18 12.97 14.64
CA ARG A 151 -0.45 12.53 15.89
C ARG A 151 0.62 12.25 16.93
N PRO A 152 0.29 12.26 18.21
CA PRO A 152 1.22 11.85 19.26
C PRO A 152 1.78 10.46 18.99
N SER A 153 3.07 10.28 19.24
CA SER A 153 3.75 8.99 19.16
C SER A 153 3.10 7.96 20.09
N GLN A 154 3.07 6.72 19.65
CA GLN A 154 2.55 5.58 20.42
C GLN A 154 3.57 4.45 20.38
N THR A 155 3.95 3.97 21.55
CA THR A 155 4.87 2.82 21.66
C THR A 155 4.25 1.59 20.99
N PRO A 156 4.97 0.94 20.06
CA PRO A 156 4.50 -0.29 19.42
C PRO A 156 4.24 -1.39 20.45
N THR A 157 3.12 -2.05 20.32
CA THR A 157 2.83 -3.25 21.12
C THR A 157 3.61 -4.46 20.59
N ALA A 158 3.68 -5.51 21.38
CA ALA A 158 4.27 -6.79 20.93
C ALA A 158 3.56 -7.34 19.68
N TYR A 159 2.26 -7.07 19.55
CA TYR A 159 1.47 -7.45 18.36
C TYR A 159 1.89 -6.63 17.13
N ASP A 160 2.07 -5.33 17.24
CA ASP A 160 2.48 -4.47 16.12
C ASP A 160 3.86 -4.91 15.58
N LEU A 161 4.82 -5.13 16.49
CA LEU A 161 6.17 -5.61 16.12
C LEU A 161 6.15 -7.01 15.49
N TRP A 162 5.34 -7.91 16.01
CA TRP A 162 5.18 -9.25 15.47
C TRP A 162 4.54 -9.22 14.08
N LEU A 163 3.46 -8.45 13.90
CA LEU A 163 2.74 -8.33 12.62
C LEU A 163 3.63 -7.70 11.55
N ASP A 164 4.32 -6.61 11.87
CA ASP A 164 5.26 -5.93 10.98
C ASP A 164 6.35 -6.91 10.49
N LYS A 165 6.99 -7.62 11.41
CA LYS A 165 8.01 -8.61 11.08
C LYS A 165 7.44 -9.73 10.20
N ARG A 166 6.28 -10.28 10.54
CA ARG A 166 5.66 -11.39 9.82
C ARG A 166 5.27 -10.99 8.39
N LEU A 167 4.68 -9.81 8.20
CA LEU A 167 4.35 -9.28 6.89
C LEU A 167 5.60 -8.91 6.06
N GLY A 168 6.60 -8.32 6.69
CA GLY A 168 7.83 -7.89 6.03
C GLY A 168 8.70 -9.05 5.56
N THR A 169 8.92 -10.04 6.43
CA THR A 169 9.85 -11.15 6.18
C THR A 169 9.20 -12.46 5.73
N GLY A 170 7.92 -12.64 5.97
CA GLY A 170 7.22 -13.93 5.81
C GLY A 170 7.64 -14.99 6.85
N ILE A 171 8.47 -14.61 7.85
CA ILE A 171 9.00 -15.56 8.84
C ILE A 171 8.38 -15.28 10.20
N ASP A 172 7.74 -16.30 10.77
CA ASP A 172 7.25 -16.29 12.13
C ASP A 172 7.91 -17.43 12.94
N THR A 173 8.61 -17.08 14.00
CA THR A 173 9.26 -18.01 14.91
C THR A 173 8.47 -18.22 16.21
N THR A 174 7.30 -17.64 16.33
CA THR A 174 6.44 -17.75 17.51
C THR A 174 5.56 -19.01 17.44
N TRP A 175 4.86 -19.29 18.52
CA TRP A 175 3.85 -20.36 18.56
C TRP A 175 2.64 -20.09 17.63
N LEU A 176 2.51 -18.85 17.13
CA LEU A 176 1.46 -18.44 16.19
C LEU A 176 1.79 -18.76 14.73
N LYS A 177 2.98 -19.29 14.43
CA LYS A 177 3.47 -19.52 13.06
C LYS A 177 2.49 -20.31 12.17
N ASP A 178 1.78 -21.28 12.76
CA ASP A 178 0.84 -22.15 12.06
C ASP A 178 -0.61 -21.62 12.12
N GLN A 179 -0.83 -20.47 12.76
CA GLN A 179 -2.13 -19.81 12.83
C GLN A 179 -2.29 -18.81 11.70
N THR A 180 -3.47 -18.80 11.09
CA THR A 180 -3.83 -17.72 10.15
C THR A 180 -3.96 -16.41 10.91
N LEU A 181 -3.67 -15.29 10.25
CA LEU A 181 -3.84 -13.95 10.85
C LEU A 181 -5.33 -13.58 11.07
N PHE A 182 -6.24 -14.41 10.59
CA PHE A 182 -7.72 -14.32 10.75
C PHE A 182 -8.38 -15.70 10.78
#